data_3da2bbbeee1a142e4a05dbc2d7aa88b8
#
_entry.id   3da2bbbeee1a142e4a05dbc2d7aa88b8
#
_cell.length_a   1.000
_cell.length_b   1.000
_cell.length_c   1.000
_cell.angle_alpha   90.00
_cell.angle_beta   90.00
_cell.angle_gamma   90.00
#
_symmetry.space_group_name_H-M   'P 1'
#
loop_
_entity.id
_entity.type
_entity.pdbx_description
1 polymer ?
#
loop_
_entity_poly.entity_id
_entity_poly.type
_entity_poly.pdbx_seq_one_letter_code
_entity_poly.pdbx_strand_id
1 'polypeptide(L)'
;MINELNFTVISDTHYYSKKNYVDGFDKSKKQKSDQLFFSASEEIVNHTFKSLCKNDTPDIILISGDLTYNGEKTSHEEMKTALKKPKQNGKKVFVITATHDYTSPDMPTYGIDKNGKNTQVESVSRDELLSYYGEFGYNDALAKHESSMSYVAKLQDGYRLFALNDDFGDP
;
A
#
# COMPACT_ATOMS: atom_id res chain seq x y z
N MET A 1 6.51 -11.16 -33.21
CA MET A 1 7.39 -10.31 -32.37
C MET A 1 6.89 -10.41 -30.96
N ILE A 2 7.76 -10.76 -30.01
CA ILE A 2 7.43 -10.73 -28.57
C ILE A 2 7.44 -9.23 -28.22
N ASN A 3 6.29 -8.69 -27.83
CA ASN A 3 6.22 -7.32 -27.31
C ASN A 3 6.94 -7.29 -25.97
N GLU A 4 7.90 -6.41 -25.82
CA GLU A 4 8.60 -6.22 -24.56
C GLU A 4 7.60 -5.71 -23.50
N LEU A 5 7.68 -6.27 -22.28
CA LEU A 5 6.87 -5.86 -21.13
C LEU A 5 7.78 -5.22 -20.08
N ASN A 6 7.61 -3.93 -19.88
CA ASN A 6 8.30 -3.18 -18.84
C ASN A 6 7.34 -2.78 -17.73
N PHE A 7 7.74 -2.98 -16.48
CA PHE A 7 6.95 -2.61 -15.30
C PHE A 7 7.85 -2.24 -14.12
N THR A 8 7.29 -1.48 -13.20
CA THR A 8 7.91 -1.16 -11.92
C THR A 8 7.24 -1.99 -10.82
N VAL A 9 8.03 -2.56 -9.93
CA VAL A 9 7.52 -3.23 -8.71
C VAL A 9 7.89 -2.39 -7.50
N ILE A 10 6.94 -2.21 -6.59
CA ILE A 10 7.12 -1.60 -5.28
C ILE A 10 6.55 -2.56 -4.24
N SER A 11 7.32 -2.84 -3.20
CA SER A 11 6.96 -3.69 -2.08
C SER A 11 7.34 -3.01 -0.78
N ASP A 12 6.67 -3.40 0.31
CA ASP A 12 7.11 -3.12 1.68
C ASP A 12 7.35 -1.62 1.95
N THR A 13 6.42 -0.78 1.53
CA THR A 13 6.53 0.67 1.77
C THR A 13 6.39 1.02 3.24
N HIS A 14 5.69 0.19 4.02
CA HIS A 14 5.43 0.38 5.45
C HIS A 14 5.15 1.85 5.78
N TYR A 15 4.31 2.47 4.95
CA TYR A 15 3.98 3.88 5.09
C TYR A 15 3.34 4.16 6.44
N TYR A 16 3.87 5.15 7.14
CA TYR A 16 3.33 5.59 8.41
C TYR A 16 3.05 7.08 8.39
N SER A 17 1.77 7.44 8.46
CA SER A 17 1.33 8.84 8.40
C SER A 17 1.85 9.65 9.58
N LYS A 18 2.30 10.87 9.31
CA LYS A 18 2.69 11.84 10.34
C LYS A 18 1.53 12.20 11.29
N LYS A 19 0.29 11.97 10.87
CA LYS A 19 -0.90 12.19 11.72
C LYS A 19 -1.01 11.18 12.86
N ASN A 20 -0.32 10.04 12.77
CA ASN A 20 -0.33 9.00 13.79
C ASN A 20 0.65 9.29 14.95
N TYR A 21 1.40 10.38 14.88
CA TYR A 21 2.30 10.79 15.96
C TYR A 21 2.40 12.31 16.08
N VAL A 22 2.71 12.79 17.27
CA VAL A 22 2.85 14.24 17.54
C VAL A 22 4.30 14.68 17.34
N ASP A 23 4.47 15.89 16.79
CA ASP A 23 5.79 16.51 16.63
C ASP A 23 6.55 16.58 17.98
N GLY A 24 7.83 16.25 17.93
CA GLY A 24 8.71 16.19 19.13
C GLY A 24 8.87 14.79 19.73
N PHE A 25 8.16 13.79 19.24
CA PHE A 25 8.42 12.39 19.61
C PHE A 25 9.84 12.00 19.18
N ASP A 26 10.55 11.31 20.09
CA ASP A 26 11.89 10.77 19.76
C ASP A 26 11.75 9.58 18.81
N LYS A 27 11.60 9.92 17.53
CA LYS A 27 11.46 8.98 16.42
C LYS A 27 12.66 8.00 16.35
N SER A 28 13.81 8.40 16.91
CA SER A 28 15.05 7.62 16.82
C SER A 28 14.96 6.29 17.55
N LYS A 29 14.23 6.22 18.65
CA LYS A 29 14.09 4.97 19.42
C LYS A 29 13.23 3.95 18.67
N LYS A 30 12.07 4.38 18.13
CA LYS A 30 11.19 3.48 17.39
C LYS A 30 11.80 3.11 16.03
N GLN A 31 12.40 4.05 15.33
CA GLN A 31 13.11 3.77 14.08
C GLN A 31 14.24 2.75 14.26
N LYS A 32 14.98 2.84 15.38
CA LYS A 32 16.06 1.89 15.68
C LYS A 32 15.52 0.49 15.99
N SER A 33 14.39 0.39 16.70
CA SER A 33 13.80 -0.91 17.02
C SER A 33 13.23 -1.61 15.79
N ASP A 34 12.55 -0.86 14.92
CA ASP A 34 11.78 -1.43 13.80
C ASP A 34 12.54 -1.34 12.46
N GLN A 35 13.74 -0.73 12.46
CA GLN A 35 14.58 -0.53 11.26
C GLN A 35 13.87 0.25 10.12
N LEU A 36 12.87 1.09 10.45
CA LEU A 36 12.05 1.83 9.51
C LEU A 36 12.29 3.34 9.61
N PHE A 37 12.13 4.04 8.48
CA PHE A 37 12.33 5.49 8.39
C PHE A 37 11.02 6.27 8.47
N PHE A 38 10.26 6.13 9.55
CA PHE A 38 8.96 6.79 9.71
C PHE A 38 8.98 8.29 9.42
N SER A 39 10.03 8.99 9.85
CA SER A 39 10.14 10.43 9.65
C SER A 39 10.27 10.86 8.18
N ALA A 40 10.80 9.98 7.33
CA ALA A 40 10.97 10.21 5.90
C ALA A 40 9.90 9.49 5.05
N SER A 41 9.07 8.66 5.66
CA SER A 41 8.10 7.80 4.96
C SER A 41 7.23 8.59 3.98
N GLU A 42 6.64 9.71 4.41
CA GLU A 42 5.82 10.56 3.57
C GLU A 42 6.60 11.17 2.39
N GLU A 43 7.82 11.66 2.66
CA GLU A 43 8.66 12.26 1.61
C GLU A 43 9.07 11.20 0.58
N ILE A 44 9.50 10.02 1.03
CA ILE A 44 9.90 8.90 0.17
C ILE A 44 8.72 8.47 -0.72
N VAL A 45 7.55 8.21 -0.14
CA VAL A 45 6.36 7.78 -0.87
C VAL A 45 5.93 8.85 -1.88
N ASN A 46 5.84 10.11 -1.46
CA ASN A 46 5.44 11.19 -2.35
C ASN A 46 6.44 11.40 -3.50
N HIS A 47 7.74 11.32 -3.22
CA HIS A 47 8.78 11.45 -4.25
C HIS A 47 8.74 10.29 -5.23
N THR A 48 8.60 9.07 -4.74
CA THR A 48 8.52 7.85 -5.56
C THR A 48 7.35 7.92 -6.53
N PHE A 49 6.13 8.11 -6.02
CA PHE A 49 4.95 8.15 -6.89
C PHE A 49 4.92 9.36 -7.83
N LYS A 50 5.48 10.49 -7.43
CA LYS A 50 5.69 11.63 -8.34
C LYS A 50 6.68 11.28 -9.46
N SER A 51 7.75 10.57 -9.16
CA SER A 51 8.73 10.15 -10.16
C SER A 51 8.12 9.15 -11.15
N LEU A 52 7.25 8.27 -10.69
CA LEU A 52 6.54 7.30 -11.55
C LEU A 52 5.51 7.95 -12.50
N CYS A 53 5.15 9.20 -12.29
CA CYS A 53 4.28 9.93 -13.23
C CYS A 53 5.01 10.40 -14.50
N LYS A 54 6.34 10.26 -14.57
CA LYS A 54 7.12 10.70 -15.74
C LYS A 54 6.93 9.78 -16.94
N ASN A 55 7.09 10.33 -18.14
CA ASN A 55 6.90 9.59 -19.39
C ASN A 55 8.02 8.57 -19.69
N ASP A 56 9.20 8.72 -19.08
CA ASP A 56 10.35 7.84 -19.22
C ASP A 56 10.33 6.64 -18.25
N THR A 57 9.29 6.51 -17.44
CA THR A 57 9.09 5.38 -16.55
C THR A 57 8.09 4.38 -17.13
N PRO A 58 8.16 3.07 -16.75
CA PRO A 58 7.19 2.07 -17.20
C PRO A 58 5.74 2.47 -16.94
N ASP A 59 4.85 2.08 -17.87
CA ASP A 59 3.42 2.40 -17.75
C ASP A 59 2.66 1.47 -16.80
N ILE A 60 3.31 0.40 -16.34
CA ILE A 60 2.74 -0.60 -15.44
C ILE A 60 3.47 -0.52 -14.10
N ILE A 61 2.70 -0.37 -13.03
CA ILE A 61 3.18 -0.32 -11.65
C ILE A 61 2.49 -1.43 -10.86
N LEU A 62 3.28 -2.30 -10.25
CA LEU A 62 2.83 -3.42 -9.43
C LEU A 62 3.20 -3.13 -7.98
N ILE A 63 2.22 -3.17 -7.09
CA ILE A 63 2.39 -2.99 -5.64
C ILE A 63 2.09 -4.34 -4.98
N SER A 64 3.09 -4.92 -4.32
CA SER A 64 3.02 -6.30 -3.82
C SER A 64 2.76 -6.41 -2.31
N GLY A 65 2.10 -5.42 -1.72
CA GLY A 65 1.67 -5.48 -0.32
C GLY A 65 2.59 -4.76 0.66
N ASP A 66 2.22 -4.83 1.94
CA ASP A 66 2.82 -4.12 3.06
C ASP A 66 2.93 -2.61 2.79
N LEU A 67 1.79 -2.04 2.32
CA LEU A 67 1.70 -0.63 1.97
C LEU A 67 1.77 0.27 3.21
N THR A 68 1.16 -0.17 4.32
CA THR A 68 1.11 0.55 5.59
C THR A 68 1.93 -0.14 6.66
N TYR A 69 2.19 0.56 7.76
CA TYR A 69 3.00 -0.02 8.84
C TYR A 69 2.24 -1.11 9.61
N ASN A 70 1.01 -0.80 10.04
CA ASN A 70 0.14 -1.77 10.73
C ASN A 70 -1.33 -1.46 10.51
N GLY A 71 -1.75 -1.20 9.28
CA GLY A 71 -3.15 -1.01 8.92
C GLY A 71 -3.78 0.28 9.45
N GLU A 72 -3.00 1.32 9.75
CA GLU A 72 -3.54 2.60 10.21
C GLU A 72 -4.38 3.26 9.12
N LYS A 73 -5.60 3.65 9.46
CA LYS A 73 -6.56 4.23 8.52
C LYS A 73 -6.03 5.49 7.82
N THR A 74 -5.40 6.38 8.58
CA THR A 74 -4.79 7.60 7.99
C THR A 74 -3.66 7.28 7.03
N SER A 75 -2.86 6.22 7.32
CA SER A 75 -1.82 5.76 6.41
C SER A 75 -2.43 5.23 5.10
N HIS A 76 -3.52 4.47 5.16
CA HIS A 76 -4.24 4.00 3.96
C HIS A 76 -4.83 5.14 3.13
N GLU A 77 -5.45 6.12 3.75
CA GLU A 77 -6.03 7.29 3.06
C GLU A 77 -4.97 8.06 2.27
N GLU A 78 -3.82 8.28 2.88
CA GLU A 78 -2.70 8.98 2.26
C GLU A 78 -2.03 8.13 1.17
N MET A 79 -1.83 6.83 1.41
CA MET A 79 -1.31 5.89 0.42
C MET A 79 -2.23 5.79 -0.80
N LYS A 80 -3.54 5.64 -0.61
CA LYS A 80 -4.52 5.67 -1.70
C LYS A 80 -4.42 6.96 -2.53
N THR A 81 -4.24 8.09 -1.86
CA THR A 81 -4.06 9.38 -2.52
C THR A 81 -2.76 9.42 -3.34
N ALA A 82 -1.68 8.85 -2.81
CA ALA A 82 -0.41 8.75 -3.52
C ALA A 82 -0.50 7.85 -4.77
N LEU A 83 -1.15 6.69 -4.66
CA LEU A 83 -1.38 5.75 -5.77
C LEU A 83 -2.27 6.32 -6.89
N LYS A 84 -3.20 7.21 -6.56
CA LYS A 84 -4.03 7.89 -7.56
C LYS A 84 -3.23 8.78 -8.50
N LYS A 85 -2.12 9.35 -8.06
CA LYS A 85 -1.30 10.26 -8.88
C LYS A 85 -0.83 9.59 -10.18
N PRO A 86 -0.08 8.48 -10.16
CA PRO A 86 0.32 7.80 -11.39
C PRO A 86 -0.87 7.30 -12.20
N LYS A 87 -1.94 6.78 -11.58
CA LYS A 87 -3.16 6.36 -12.28
C LYS A 87 -3.79 7.52 -13.07
N GLN A 88 -3.90 8.70 -12.48
CA GLN A 88 -4.42 9.91 -13.14
C GLN A 88 -3.50 10.39 -14.28
N ASN A 89 -2.21 10.03 -14.24
CA ASN A 89 -1.24 10.28 -15.31
C ASN A 89 -1.19 9.15 -16.36
N GLY A 90 -2.20 8.28 -16.41
CA GLY A 90 -2.34 7.24 -17.42
C GLY A 90 -1.58 5.95 -17.15
N LYS A 91 -0.91 5.82 -16.01
CA LYS A 91 -0.23 4.57 -15.63
C LYS A 91 -1.27 3.52 -15.18
N LYS A 92 -0.99 2.26 -15.45
CA LYS A 92 -1.74 1.12 -14.94
C LYS A 92 -1.17 0.72 -13.59
N VAL A 93 -1.95 0.90 -12.53
CA VAL A 93 -1.52 0.57 -11.16
C VAL A 93 -2.29 -0.67 -10.69
N PHE A 94 -1.56 -1.67 -10.25
CA PHE A 94 -2.11 -2.91 -9.69
C PHE A 94 -1.62 -3.08 -8.27
N VAL A 95 -2.55 -3.33 -7.36
CA VAL A 95 -2.27 -3.45 -5.93
C VAL A 95 -2.75 -4.81 -5.43
N ILE A 96 -1.93 -5.45 -4.62
CA ILE A 96 -2.32 -6.49 -3.70
C ILE A 96 -1.90 -6.08 -2.29
N THR A 97 -2.62 -6.52 -1.28
CA THR A 97 -2.34 -6.22 0.12
C THR A 97 -1.62 -7.39 0.81
N ALA A 98 -1.02 -7.13 1.96
CA ALA A 98 -0.31 -8.12 2.76
C ALA A 98 -0.59 -7.94 4.27
N THR A 99 0.09 -8.68 5.13
CA THR A 99 -0.19 -8.79 6.58
C THR A 99 -0.19 -7.46 7.33
N HIS A 100 0.64 -6.50 6.91
CA HIS A 100 0.70 -5.17 7.53
C HIS A 100 -0.38 -4.19 7.05
N ASP A 101 -1.26 -4.61 6.14
CA ASP A 101 -2.27 -3.71 5.57
C ASP A 101 -3.63 -3.78 6.28
N TYR A 102 -3.78 -4.60 7.30
CA TYR A 102 -5.01 -4.66 8.08
C TYR A 102 -4.73 -5.09 9.52
N THR A 103 -5.70 -4.84 10.39
CA THR A 103 -5.65 -5.30 11.77
C THR A 103 -6.90 -6.07 12.12
N SER A 104 -6.78 -6.96 13.09
CA SER A 104 -7.92 -7.58 13.75
C SER A 104 -8.29 -6.80 15.03
N PRO A 105 -9.51 -6.95 15.56
CA PRO A 105 -9.89 -6.35 16.84
C PRO A 105 -8.97 -6.73 18.00
N ASP A 106 -8.34 -7.90 17.91
CA ASP A 106 -7.42 -8.42 18.93
C ASP A 106 -5.98 -7.87 18.80
N MET A 107 -5.68 -7.22 17.69
CA MET A 107 -4.35 -6.63 17.41
C MET A 107 -4.50 -5.18 16.96
N PRO A 108 -4.89 -4.27 17.86
CA PRO A 108 -5.11 -2.87 17.50
C PRO A 108 -3.80 -2.18 17.12
N THR A 109 -3.90 -1.25 16.19
CA THR A 109 -2.77 -0.40 15.79
C THR A 109 -2.66 0.84 16.67
N TYR A 110 -1.45 1.40 16.75
CA TYR A 110 -1.13 2.49 17.65
C TYR A 110 -0.42 3.65 16.96
N GLY A 111 -0.84 4.84 17.31
CA GLY A 111 -0.10 6.06 17.14
C GLY A 111 0.68 6.43 18.39
N ILE A 112 1.26 7.62 18.39
CA ILE A 112 2.05 8.13 19.52
C ILE A 112 1.56 9.52 19.90
N ASP A 113 1.15 9.67 21.16
CA ASP A 113 0.67 10.93 21.70
C ASP A 113 1.82 11.90 22.02
N LYS A 114 1.44 13.14 22.43
CA LYS A 114 2.38 14.21 22.81
C LYS A 114 3.34 13.87 23.95
N ASN A 115 3.04 12.84 24.74
CA ASN A 115 3.88 12.39 25.85
C ASN A 115 4.79 11.22 25.44
N GLY A 116 4.78 10.82 24.16
CA GLY A 116 5.52 9.66 23.67
C GLY A 116 4.87 8.32 24.01
N LYS A 117 3.61 8.32 24.44
CA LYS A 117 2.86 7.11 24.84
C LYS A 117 2.08 6.58 23.63
N ASN A 118 2.04 5.25 23.50
CA ASN A 118 1.19 4.60 22.51
C ASN A 118 -0.29 4.91 22.79
N THR A 119 -0.98 5.35 21.74
CA THR A 119 -2.43 5.63 21.75
C THR A 119 -3.05 4.88 20.60
N GLN A 120 -4.10 4.11 20.86
CA GLN A 120 -4.81 3.40 19.80
C GLN A 120 -5.34 4.40 18.76
N VAL A 121 -5.15 4.09 17.48
CA VAL A 121 -5.67 4.87 16.35
C VAL A 121 -6.64 4.01 15.54
N GLU A 122 -7.43 4.67 14.68
CA GLU A 122 -8.31 3.96 13.76
C GLU A 122 -7.49 3.10 12.79
N SER A 123 -7.95 1.89 12.59
CA SER A 123 -7.34 0.93 11.67
C SER A 123 -8.35 0.48 10.60
N VAL A 124 -7.82 -0.11 9.55
CA VAL A 124 -8.59 -0.71 8.47
C VAL A 124 -8.67 -2.21 8.73
N SER A 125 -9.87 -2.75 8.65
CA SER A 125 -10.10 -4.19 8.68
C SER A 125 -9.85 -4.82 7.31
N ARG A 126 -9.69 -6.14 7.29
CA ARG A 126 -9.55 -6.91 6.05
C ARG A 126 -10.67 -6.63 5.05
N ASP A 127 -11.92 -6.57 5.53
CA ASP A 127 -13.09 -6.38 4.67
C ASP A 127 -13.17 -4.97 4.05
N GLU A 128 -12.52 -3.99 4.68
CA GLU A 128 -12.48 -2.62 4.17
C GLU A 128 -11.42 -2.40 3.08
N LEU A 129 -10.41 -3.27 2.97
CA LEU A 129 -9.28 -3.11 2.03
C LEU A 129 -9.73 -2.93 0.58
N LEU A 130 -10.80 -3.62 0.14
CA LEU A 130 -11.35 -3.45 -1.20
C LEU A 130 -11.86 -2.03 -1.46
N SER A 131 -12.37 -1.35 -0.44
CA SER A 131 -12.84 0.04 -0.56
C SER A 131 -11.68 1.02 -0.78
N TYR A 132 -10.50 0.66 -0.29
CA TYR A 132 -9.28 1.44 -0.48
C TYR A 132 -8.62 1.15 -1.82
N TYR A 133 -8.45 -0.13 -2.16
CA TYR A 133 -7.55 -0.55 -3.23
C TYR A 133 -8.22 -1.24 -4.42
N GLY A 134 -9.52 -1.51 -4.37
CA GLY A 134 -10.25 -2.17 -5.47
C GLY A 134 -10.13 -1.47 -6.82
N GLU A 135 -10.03 -0.15 -6.83
CA GLU A 135 -9.83 0.64 -8.06
C GLU A 135 -8.46 0.44 -8.73
N PHE A 136 -7.50 -0.22 -8.06
CA PHE A 136 -6.16 -0.48 -8.56
C PHE A 136 -6.00 -1.94 -9.02
N GLY A 137 -6.81 -2.35 -9.96
CA GLY A 137 -6.74 -3.65 -10.64
C GLY A 137 -7.89 -4.61 -10.34
N TYR A 138 -8.34 -4.71 -9.09
CA TYR A 138 -9.36 -5.68 -8.69
C TYR A 138 -10.72 -5.41 -9.34
N ASN A 139 -11.20 -4.16 -9.36
CA ASN A 139 -12.55 -3.85 -9.88
C ASN A 139 -12.72 -4.24 -11.35
N ASP A 140 -11.67 -4.04 -12.16
CA ASP A 140 -11.65 -4.29 -13.60
C ASP A 140 -11.00 -5.64 -13.97
N ALA A 141 -10.82 -6.53 -12.99
CA ALA A 141 -10.13 -7.81 -13.17
C ALA A 141 -10.94 -8.78 -14.06
N LEU A 142 -10.22 -9.61 -14.81
CA LEU A 142 -10.78 -10.66 -15.66
C LEU A 142 -11.38 -11.80 -14.85
N ALA A 143 -10.79 -12.10 -13.69
CA ALA A 143 -11.24 -13.08 -12.73
C ALA A 143 -10.88 -12.60 -11.32
N LYS A 144 -11.68 -12.96 -10.34
CA LYS A 144 -11.57 -12.52 -8.94
C LYS A 144 -11.79 -13.69 -8.01
N HIS A 145 -11.07 -13.69 -6.90
CA HIS A 145 -11.36 -14.55 -5.76
C HIS A 145 -11.82 -13.65 -4.60
N GLU A 146 -13.10 -13.75 -4.25
CA GLU A 146 -13.75 -12.78 -3.36
C GLU A 146 -13.17 -12.80 -1.94
N SER A 147 -12.88 -14.00 -1.41
CA SER A 147 -12.42 -14.13 -0.03
C SER A 147 -10.94 -13.76 0.19
N SER A 148 -10.08 -13.79 -0.86
CA SER A 148 -8.65 -13.49 -0.71
C SER A 148 -8.21 -12.19 -1.38
N MET A 149 -9.10 -11.47 -2.07
CA MET A 149 -8.74 -10.34 -2.92
C MET A 149 -7.75 -10.70 -4.06
N SER A 150 -7.49 -11.98 -4.31
CA SER A 150 -6.69 -12.41 -5.47
C SER A 150 -7.44 -12.13 -6.77
N TYR A 151 -6.72 -11.78 -7.81
CA TYR A 151 -7.35 -11.47 -9.09
C TYR A 151 -6.43 -11.72 -10.28
N VAL A 152 -7.03 -11.78 -11.47
CA VAL A 152 -6.31 -11.85 -12.74
C VAL A 152 -6.63 -10.59 -13.55
N ALA A 153 -5.61 -9.88 -13.98
CA ALA A 153 -5.75 -8.67 -14.78
C ALA A 153 -5.02 -8.77 -16.13
N LYS A 154 -5.48 -8.01 -17.11
CA LYS A 154 -4.77 -7.82 -18.37
C LYS A 154 -3.74 -6.71 -18.23
N LEU A 155 -2.46 -7.04 -18.39
CA LEU A 155 -1.39 -6.03 -18.43
C LEU A 155 -1.33 -5.34 -19.79
N GLN A 156 -1.12 -6.15 -20.83
CA GLN A 156 -1.14 -5.78 -22.25
C GLN A 156 -1.47 -7.01 -23.11
N ASP A 157 -1.50 -6.87 -24.41
CA ASP A 157 -1.79 -8.01 -25.30
C ASP A 157 -0.73 -9.10 -25.15
N GLY A 158 -1.19 -10.32 -24.91
CA GLY A 158 -0.34 -11.48 -24.63
C GLY A 158 0.07 -11.67 -23.18
N TYR A 159 -0.16 -10.70 -22.28
CA TYR A 159 0.27 -10.77 -20.89
C TYR A 159 -0.88 -10.64 -19.90
N ARG A 160 -0.83 -11.45 -18.84
CA ARG A 160 -1.76 -11.44 -17.70
C ARG A 160 -0.97 -11.33 -16.41
N LEU A 161 -1.53 -10.60 -15.45
CA LEU A 161 -1.08 -10.55 -14.07
C LEU A 161 -1.97 -11.50 -13.25
N PHE A 162 -1.35 -12.42 -12.54
CA PHE A 162 -1.98 -13.18 -11.45
C PHE A 162 -1.52 -12.54 -10.15
N ALA A 163 -2.36 -11.72 -9.57
CA ALA A 163 -2.14 -11.10 -8.27
C ALA A 163 -2.70 -12.04 -7.20
N LEU A 164 -1.82 -12.74 -6.51
CA LEU A 164 -2.18 -13.74 -5.50
C LEU A 164 -1.94 -13.17 -4.10
N ASN A 165 -2.99 -13.17 -3.30
CA ASN A 165 -2.92 -12.82 -1.89
C ASN A 165 -3.09 -14.10 -1.07
N ASP A 166 -2.03 -14.55 -0.43
CA ASP A 166 -1.97 -15.75 0.39
C ASP A 166 -2.06 -15.46 1.91
N ASP A 167 -2.08 -14.18 2.29
CA ASP A 167 -2.27 -13.77 3.69
C ASP A 167 -3.69 -14.00 4.21
N PHE A 168 -4.61 -14.22 3.29
CA PHE A 168 -5.98 -14.55 3.63
C PHE A 168 -6.10 -16.07 3.81
N GLY A 169 -5.40 -16.63 4.79
CA GLY A 169 -5.65 -18.00 5.23
C GLY A 169 -7.13 -18.19 5.59
N ASP A 170 -7.64 -19.39 5.42
CA ASP A 170 -8.98 -19.74 5.93
C ASP A 170 -9.03 -19.45 7.43
N PRO A 171 -10.16 -18.91 7.93
CA PRO A 171 -10.33 -18.59 9.34
C PRO A 171 -10.30 -19.83 10.21
#